data_4b8aee771019b614f4d38dd5607f003a
#
_entry.id   4b8aee771019b614f4d38dd5607f003a
#
_cell.length_a   1.000
_cell.length_b   1.000
_cell.length_c   1.000
_cell.angle_alpha   90.00
_cell.angle_beta   90.00
_cell.angle_gamma   90.00
#
_symmetry.space_group_name_H-M   'P 1'
#
loop_
_entity.id
_entity.type
_entity.pdbx_description
1 polymer ?
#
loop_
_entity_poly.entity_id
_entity_poly.type
_entity_poly.pdbx_seq_one_letter_code
_entity_poly.pdbx_strand_id
1 'polypeptide(L)'
;AWMSILPSFTMMLPMMLGYSLMSSGNMGMGIFITGGSAVVGTAWAIINLRYTKKENREKEQKRLTRYEEYLIQSADRIRDKFEFNRRALLEMYPDAAVCSSYTGDSAGIWTRSKQYSDFLYVRLGLGEIPFQVKISVPHQGFSMIDDELADRPENLAKNFETMRDVPLGVNLGEHSVVGVLTGSDRNAALNMSRVMIAQLAATHSPADVKLVALYDENSEHARE
;
A
#
# COMPACT_ATOMS: atom_id res chain seq x y z
N ALA A 1 -28.20 -16.32 22.88
CA ALA A 1 -28.04 -17.31 23.96
C ALA A 1 -29.35 -18.08 24.27
N TRP A 2 -30.52 -17.44 24.35
CA TRP A 2 -31.78 -18.11 24.64
C TRP A 2 -32.27 -19.06 23.55
N MET A 3 -31.98 -18.78 22.30
CA MET A 3 -32.46 -19.55 21.15
C MET A 3 -31.77 -20.92 20.99
N SER A 4 -30.60 -21.12 21.59
CA SER A 4 -29.89 -22.41 21.61
C SER A 4 -30.35 -23.34 22.74
N ILE A 5 -31.00 -22.80 23.80
CA ILE A 5 -31.43 -23.57 24.96
C ILE A 5 -32.88 -24.02 24.81
N LEU A 6 -33.74 -23.23 24.16
CA LEU A 6 -35.15 -23.51 23.96
C LEU A 6 -35.45 -24.88 23.28
N PRO A 7 -34.69 -25.34 22.27
CA PRO A 7 -34.93 -26.63 21.62
C PRO A 7 -34.82 -27.83 22.58
N SER A 8 -33.89 -27.76 23.51
CA SER A 8 -33.70 -28.86 24.47
C SER A 8 -34.88 -29.02 25.41
N PHE A 9 -35.48 -27.91 25.85
CA PHE A 9 -36.66 -27.94 26.73
C PHE A 9 -37.93 -28.33 25.98
N THR A 10 -38.13 -27.87 24.75
CA THR A 10 -39.30 -28.19 23.94
C THR A 10 -39.35 -29.64 23.48
N MET A 11 -38.22 -30.33 23.37
CA MET A 11 -38.14 -31.75 23.05
C MET A 11 -38.27 -32.65 24.31
N MET A 12 -37.71 -32.23 25.44
CA MET A 12 -37.61 -33.05 26.62
C MET A 12 -38.99 -33.20 27.35
N LEU A 13 -39.78 -32.15 27.40
CA LEU A 13 -41.08 -32.11 28.06
C LEU A 13 -42.12 -33.06 27.40
N PRO A 14 -42.38 -33.03 26.08
CA PRO A 14 -43.30 -33.95 25.43
C PRO A 14 -42.83 -35.40 25.49
N MET A 15 -41.52 -35.63 25.45
CA MET A 15 -40.96 -36.98 25.52
C MET A 15 -41.15 -37.60 26.91
N MET A 16 -40.98 -36.83 27.97
CA MET A 16 -41.28 -37.27 29.36
C MET A 16 -42.77 -37.54 29.59
N LEU A 17 -43.64 -36.66 29.08
CA LEU A 17 -45.09 -36.83 29.15
C LEU A 17 -45.56 -38.05 28.33
N GLY A 18 -45.05 -38.25 27.13
CA GLY A 18 -45.37 -39.40 26.30
C GLY A 18 -44.94 -40.72 26.93
N TYR A 19 -43.78 -40.77 27.58
CA TYR A 19 -43.30 -41.96 28.30
C TYR A 19 -44.15 -42.26 29.54
N SER A 20 -44.54 -41.22 30.29
CA SER A 20 -45.45 -41.34 31.46
C SER A 20 -46.82 -41.89 31.08
N LEU A 21 -47.39 -41.45 29.97
CA LEU A 21 -48.70 -41.92 29.48
C LEU A 21 -48.64 -43.34 28.90
N MET A 22 -47.55 -43.73 28.26
CA MET A 22 -47.31 -45.13 27.84
C MET A 22 -47.21 -46.08 29.02
N SER A 23 -46.56 -45.66 30.11
CA SER A 23 -46.43 -46.42 31.35
C SER A 23 -47.79 -46.61 32.13
N SER A 24 -48.73 -45.71 31.94
CA SER A 24 -50.05 -45.75 32.56
C SER A 24 -51.11 -46.54 31.76
N GLY A 25 -50.75 -47.23 30.73
CA GLY A 25 -51.63 -48.10 29.93
C GLY A 25 -52.36 -47.39 28.78
N ASN A 26 -52.14 -46.12 28.55
CA ASN A 26 -52.78 -45.33 27.49
C ASN A 26 -51.90 -45.23 26.27
N MET A 27 -51.55 -46.37 25.65
CA MET A 27 -50.52 -46.54 24.58
C MET A 27 -50.83 -45.71 23.33
N GLY A 28 -52.08 -45.54 22.94
CA GLY A 28 -52.48 -44.72 21.77
C GLY A 28 -52.14 -43.24 21.93
N MET A 29 -52.40 -42.67 23.09
CA MET A 29 -52.19 -41.27 23.39
C MET A 29 -50.70 -40.94 23.55
N GLY A 30 -49.89 -41.89 24.05
CA GLY A 30 -48.45 -41.77 24.12
C GLY A 30 -47.78 -41.70 22.75
N ILE A 31 -48.24 -42.51 21.79
CA ILE A 31 -47.75 -42.51 20.41
C ILE A 31 -48.04 -41.16 19.68
N PHE A 32 -49.23 -40.60 19.87
CA PHE A 32 -49.58 -39.31 19.27
C PHE A 32 -48.73 -38.15 19.82
N ILE A 33 -48.46 -38.14 21.12
CA ILE A 33 -47.66 -37.10 21.75
C ILE A 33 -46.16 -37.23 21.31
N THR A 34 -45.60 -38.42 21.26
CA THR A 34 -44.22 -38.64 20.80
C THR A 34 -44.08 -38.39 19.31
N GLY A 35 -45.02 -38.82 18.47
CA GLY A 35 -45.04 -38.51 17.05
C GLY A 35 -45.18 -37.02 16.74
N GLY A 36 -46.10 -36.35 17.45
CA GLY A 36 -46.27 -34.90 17.33
C GLY A 36 -45.02 -34.10 17.74
N SER A 37 -44.36 -34.51 18.83
CA SER A 37 -43.12 -33.87 19.27
C SER A 37 -41.95 -33.98 18.25
N ALA A 38 -41.88 -35.11 17.56
CA ALA A 38 -40.87 -35.31 16.50
C ALA A 38 -41.08 -34.36 15.31
N VAL A 39 -42.34 -34.14 14.89
CA VAL A 39 -42.68 -33.20 13.81
C VAL A 39 -42.34 -31.75 14.21
N VAL A 40 -42.71 -31.35 15.42
CA VAL A 40 -42.37 -30.01 15.94
C VAL A 40 -40.90 -29.83 16.10
N GLY A 41 -40.15 -30.84 16.54
CA GLY A 41 -38.69 -30.80 16.65
C GLY A 41 -37.98 -30.66 15.31
N THR A 42 -38.44 -31.40 14.28
CA THR A 42 -37.87 -31.27 12.94
C THR A 42 -38.18 -29.91 12.33
N ALA A 43 -39.40 -29.39 12.45
CA ALA A 43 -39.75 -28.05 11.98
C ALA A 43 -38.89 -26.97 12.66
N TRP A 44 -38.72 -27.07 13.98
CA TRP A 44 -37.85 -26.15 14.73
C TRP A 44 -36.39 -26.24 14.31
N ALA A 45 -35.86 -27.46 14.08
CA ALA A 45 -34.49 -27.65 13.61
C ALA A 45 -34.26 -26.96 12.24
N ILE A 46 -35.24 -27.08 11.34
CA ILE A 46 -35.17 -26.40 10.02
C ILE A 46 -35.18 -24.88 10.19
N ILE A 47 -36.06 -24.34 11.05
CA ILE A 47 -36.13 -22.89 11.33
C ILE A 47 -34.80 -22.40 11.92
N ASN A 48 -34.27 -23.13 12.91
CA ASN A 48 -33.01 -22.77 13.57
C ASN A 48 -31.80 -22.82 12.58
N LEU A 49 -31.74 -23.83 11.73
CA LEU A 49 -30.73 -23.92 10.68
C LEU A 49 -30.79 -22.72 9.71
N ARG A 50 -32.01 -22.33 9.30
CA ARG A 50 -32.20 -21.15 8.44
C ARG A 50 -31.80 -19.87 9.16
N TYR A 51 -32.16 -19.71 10.41
CA TYR A 51 -31.79 -18.55 11.22
C TYR A 51 -30.30 -18.46 11.43
N THR A 52 -29.63 -19.55 11.83
CA THR A 52 -28.19 -19.61 12.02
C THR A 52 -27.42 -19.33 10.69
N LYS A 53 -27.93 -19.89 9.59
CA LYS A 53 -27.37 -19.64 8.26
C LYS A 53 -27.49 -18.16 7.86
N LYS A 54 -28.61 -17.51 8.16
CA LYS A 54 -28.82 -16.08 7.90
C LYS A 54 -27.89 -15.24 8.77
N GLU A 55 -27.83 -15.53 10.08
CA GLU A 55 -26.95 -14.81 11.01
C GLU A 55 -25.46 -14.94 10.63
N ASN A 56 -25.04 -16.14 10.24
CA ASN A 56 -23.65 -16.36 9.78
C ASN A 56 -23.34 -15.60 8.48
N ARG A 57 -24.29 -15.54 7.55
CA ARG A 57 -24.12 -14.73 6.32
C ARG A 57 -24.02 -13.25 6.63
N GLU A 58 -24.86 -12.72 7.52
CA GLU A 58 -24.80 -11.32 7.92
C GLU A 58 -23.48 -10.99 8.63
N LYS A 59 -22.99 -11.89 9.50
CA LYS A 59 -21.68 -11.74 10.16
C LYS A 59 -20.54 -11.73 9.15
N GLU A 60 -20.59 -12.64 8.16
CA GLU A 60 -19.58 -12.72 7.12
C GLU A 60 -19.60 -11.50 6.21
N GLN A 61 -20.78 -11.03 5.80
CA GLN A 61 -20.89 -9.79 5.03
C GLN A 61 -20.34 -8.58 5.81
N LYS A 62 -20.65 -8.45 7.09
CA LYS A 62 -20.10 -7.37 7.93
C LYS A 62 -18.60 -7.48 8.10
N ARG A 63 -18.05 -8.70 8.17
CA ARG A 63 -16.61 -8.93 8.22
C ARG A 63 -15.95 -8.47 6.92
N LEU A 64 -16.51 -8.86 5.77
CA LEU A 64 -16.03 -8.49 4.45
C LEU A 64 -16.06 -6.97 4.26
N THR A 65 -17.17 -6.31 4.56
CA THR A 65 -17.31 -4.86 4.44
C THR A 65 -16.26 -4.12 5.30
N ARG A 66 -16.10 -4.52 6.57
CA ARG A 66 -15.08 -3.92 7.44
C ARG A 66 -13.66 -4.15 6.95
N TYR A 67 -13.41 -5.31 6.38
CA TYR A 67 -12.10 -5.62 5.81
C TYR A 67 -11.81 -4.77 4.55
N GLU A 68 -12.80 -4.60 3.69
CA GLU A 68 -12.69 -3.72 2.52
C GLU A 68 -12.48 -2.26 2.93
N GLU A 69 -13.25 -1.76 3.90
CA GLU A 69 -13.05 -0.43 4.47
C GLU A 69 -11.63 -0.24 5.03
N TYR A 70 -11.12 -1.24 5.74
CA TYR A 70 -9.74 -1.21 6.27
C TYR A 70 -8.69 -1.18 5.15
N LEU A 71 -8.86 -1.98 4.09
CA LEU A 71 -7.95 -1.97 2.94
C LEU A 71 -7.97 -0.61 2.21
N ILE A 72 -9.15 -0.02 2.01
CA ILE A 72 -9.30 1.31 1.39
C ILE A 72 -8.57 2.36 2.25
N GLN A 73 -8.83 2.40 3.55
CA GLN A 73 -8.16 3.34 4.45
C GLN A 73 -6.63 3.14 4.47
N SER A 74 -6.18 1.89 4.38
CA SER A 74 -4.75 1.58 4.31
C SER A 74 -4.14 2.03 2.99
N ALA A 75 -4.83 1.84 1.88
CA ALA A 75 -4.43 2.33 0.57
C ALA A 75 -4.31 3.86 0.53
N ASP A 76 -5.27 4.56 1.12
CA ASP A 76 -5.26 6.03 1.19
C ASP A 76 -4.07 6.54 2.02
N ARG A 77 -3.80 5.92 3.18
CA ARG A 77 -2.64 6.27 4.01
C ARG A 77 -1.30 6.03 3.28
N ILE A 78 -1.19 4.94 2.52
CA ILE A 78 0.01 4.66 1.72
C ILE A 78 0.13 5.70 0.61
N ARG A 79 -0.97 6.04 -0.08
CA ARG A 79 -1.02 7.05 -1.14
C ARG A 79 -0.61 8.42 -0.62
N ASP A 80 -1.08 8.84 0.55
CA ASP A 80 -0.70 10.11 1.17
C ASP A 80 0.80 10.16 1.44
N LYS A 81 1.39 9.07 1.96
CA LYS A 81 2.84 8.97 2.18
C LYS A 81 3.62 8.96 0.87
N PHE A 82 3.10 8.28 -0.15
CA PHE A 82 3.68 8.24 -1.48
C PHE A 82 3.74 9.64 -2.10
N GLU A 83 2.63 10.37 -2.09
CA GLU A 83 2.56 11.74 -2.61
C GLU A 83 3.39 12.74 -1.79
N PHE A 84 3.45 12.53 -0.47
CA PHE A 84 4.34 13.32 0.38
C PHE A 84 5.81 13.12 0.00
N ASN A 85 6.26 11.87 -0.13
CA ASN A 85 7.63 11.55 -0.52
C ASN A 85 7.97 12.05 -1.91
N ARG A 86 7.04 11.90 -2.87
CA ARG A 86 7.20 12.42 -4.23
C ARG A 86 7.42 13.93 -4.23
N ARG A 87 6.60 14.68 -3.51
CA ARG A 87 6.76 16.14 -3.38
C ARG A 87 8.08 16.50 -2.70
N ALA A 88 8.42 15.82 -1.61
CA ALA A 88 9.67 16.06 -0.91
C ALA A 88 10.90 15.84 -1.82
N LEU A 89 10.89 14.78 -2.64
CA LEU A 89 11.96 14.52 -3.62
C LEU A 89 12.04 15.62 -4.69
N LEU A 90 10.89 16.08 -5.20
CA LEU A 90 10.86 17.16 -6.20
C LEU A 90 11.35 18.48 -5.63
N GLU A 91 11.06 18.79 -4.38
CA GLU A 91 11.57 19.96 -3.67
C GLU A 91 13.07 19.85 -3.34
N MET A 92 13.51 18.66 -2.91
CA MET A 92 14.91 18.39 -2.58
C MET A 92 15.81 18.42 -3.81
N TYR A 93 15.30 17.97 -4.96
CA TYR A 93 16.02 17.91 -6.21
C TYR A 93 15.32 18.74 -7.30
N PRO A 94 15.41 20.09 -7.23
CA PRO A 94 14.77 20.98 -8.19
C PRO A 94 15.35 20.77 -9.58
N ASP A 95 14.58 21.12 -10.61
CA ASP A 95 15.09 21.10 -11.98
C ASP A 95 15.98 22.31 -12.29
N ALA A 96 16.64 22.28 -13.44
CA ALA A 96 17.55 23.36 -13.85
C ALA A 96 16.83 24.69 -14.05
N ALA A 97 15.55 24.71 -14.45
CA ALA A 97 14.78 25.92 -14.62
C ALA A 97 14.51 26.60 -13.26
N VAL A 98 14.19 25.81 -12.25
CA VAL A 98 14.06 26.30 -10.86
C VAL A 98 15.42 26.79 -10.35
N CYS A 99 16.50 26.00 -10.56
CA CYS A 99 17.84 26.41 -10.15
C CYS A 99 18.29 27.73 -10.80
N SER A 100 17.99 27.94 -12.06
CA SER A 100 18.33 29.16 -12.77
C SER A 100 17.54 30.40 -12.31
N SER A 101 16.41 30.20 -11.65
CA SER A 101 15.61 31.29 -11.08
C SER A 101 16.08 31.74 -9.69
N TYR A 102 17.02 31.03 -9.07
CA TYR A 102 17.52 31.37 -7.74
C TYR A 102 18.29 32.71 -7.75
N THR A 103 18.00 33.53 -6.78
CA THR A 103 18.69 34.78 -6.47
C THR A 103 19.44 34.64 -5.16
N GLY A 104 20.29 35.59 -4.82
CA GLY A 104 21.06 35.55 -3.57
C GLY A 104 20.22 35.41 -2.29
N ASP A 105 18.94 35.79 -2.34
CA ASP A 105 17.99 35.72 -1.21
C ASP A 105 17.13 34.43 -1.26
N SER A 106 17.32 33.56 -2.27
CA SER A 106 16.53 32.34 -2.40
C SER A 106 16.93 31.31 -1.34
N ALA A 107 15.96 30.74 -0.65
CA ALA A 107 16.20 29.72 0.38
C ALA A 107 16.83 28.42 -0.18
N GLY A 108 16.75 28.18 -1.50
CA GLY A 108 17.29 27.01 -2.18
C GLY A 108 18.74 27.13 -2.60
N ILE A 109 19.36 28.34 -2.46
CA ILE A 109 20.74 28.56 -2.89
C ILE A 109 21.72 27.98 -1.86
N TRP A 110 22.76 27.26 -2.35
CA TRP A 110 23.86 26.70 -1.54
C TRP A 110 23.41 25.85 -0.36
N THR A 111 22.34 25.10 -0.54
CA THR A 111 21.78 24.24 0.51
C THR A 111 22.55 22.93 0.74
N ARG A 112 23.39 22.53 -0.23
CA ARG A 112 24.16 21.26 -0.17
C ARG A 112 25.58 21.51 0.27
N SER A 113 25.97 20.85 1.35
CA SER A 113 27.33 20.92 1.89
C SER A 113 27.96 19.52 1.97
N LYS A 114 29.28 19.46 2.14
CA LYS A 114 30.06 18.20 2.27
C LYS A 114 29.61 17.28 3.38
N GLN A 115 28.78 17.76 4.33
CA GLN A 115 28.30 16.98 5.46
C GLN A 115 27.06 16.13 5.12
N TYR A 116 26.40 16.40 4.00
CA TYR A 116 25.16 15.74 3.60
C TYR A 116 25.43 14.71 2.49
N SER A 117 24.64 13.65 2.48
CA SER A 117 24.74 12.56 1.51
C SER A 117 24.37 12.95 0.08
N ASP A 118 23.68 14.09 -0.08
CA ASP A 118 23.29 14.64 -1.38
C ASP A 118 24.32 15.66 -1.93
N PHE A 119 25.48 15.78 -1.28
CA PHE A 119 26.59 16.57 -1.81
C PHE A 119 27.04 16.03 -3.16
N LEU A 120 27.18 16.91 -4.16
CA LEU A 120 27.48 16.59 -5.55
C LEU A 120 26.43 15.73 -6.27
N TYR A 121 25.24 15.58 -5.71
CA TYR A 121 24.14 14.93 -6.42
C TYR A 121 23.55 15.90 -7.45
N VAL A 122 23.44 15.46 -8.71
CA VAL A 122 22.82 16.21 -9.81
C VAL A 122 21.65 15.42 -10.37
N ARG A 123 20.53 16.10 -10.59
CA ARG A 123 19.34 15.53 -11.22
C ARG A 123 19.54 15.50 -12.73
N LEU A 124 19.34 14.33 -13.33
CA LEU A 124 19.40 14.13 -14.78
C LEU A 124 18.04 14.23 -15.45
N GLY A 125 16.98 13.90 -14.71
CA GLY A 125 15.63 13.92 -15.24
C GLY A 125 14.59 13.41 -14.25
N LEU A 126 13.50 12.91 -14.79
CA LEU A 126 12.46 12.17 -14.04
C LEU A 126 12.54 10.70 -14.44
N GLY A 127 12.33 9.84 -13.50
CA GLY A 127 12.36 8.40 -13.70
C GLY A 127 11.59 7.63 -12.66
N GLU A 128 11.87 6.35 -12.56
CA GLU A 128 11.27 5.44 -11.59
C GLU A 128 12.28 5.01 -10.55
N ILE A 129 11.93 5.10 -9.28
CA ILE A 129 12.75 4.61 -8.17
C ILE A 129 11.92 3.71 -7.27
N PRO A 130 12.53 2.77 -6.55
CA PRO A 130 11.85 2.00 -5.52
C PRO A 130 11.27 2.92 -4.44
N PHE A 131 10.05 2.62 -3.98
CA PHE A 131 9.46 3.34 -2.86
C PHE A 131 10.18 2.98 -1.57
N GLN A 132 10.84 3.94 -0.94
CA GLN A 132 11.73 3.68 0.19
C GLN A 132 11.00 3.38 1.51
N VAL A 133 9.68 3.60 1.57
CA VAL A 133 8.89 3.29 2.76
C VAL A 133 8.56 1.81 2.79
N LYS A 134 9.01 1.12 3.83
CA LYS A 134 8.72 -0.29 4.02
C LYS A 134 7.24 -0.49 4.36
N ILE A 135 6.50 -1.09 3.44
CA ILE A 135 5.12 -1.52 3.68
C ILE A 135 5.20 -2.91 4.33
N SER A 136 4.81 -3.00 5.61
CA SER A 136 4.76 -4.28 6.32
C SER A 136 3.38 -4.89 6.13
N VAL A 137 3.34 -6.00 5.42
CA VAL A 137 2.14 -6.83 5.31
C VAL A 137 2.24 -7.91 6.38
N PRO A 138 1.18 -8.13 7.21
CA PRO A 138 1.19 -9.24 8.16
C PRO A 138 1.38 -10.56 7.43
N HIS A 139 2.39 -11.32 7.81
CA HIS A 139 2.55 -12.68 7.29
C HIS A 139 1.38 -13.53 7.76
N GLN A 140 0.65 -14.07 6.82
CA GLN A 140 -0.36 -15.06 7.14
C GLN A 140 0.38 -16.37 7.45
N GLY A 141 0.12 -16.90 8.65
CA GLY A 141 0.54 -18.25 8.98
C GLY A 141 -0.09 -19.25 7.98
N PHE A 142 0.49 -20.43 7.89
CA PHE A 142 -0.02 -21.51 7.04
C PHE A 142 -1.53 -21.69 7.24
N SER A 143 -2.31 -21.36 6.22
CA SER A 143 -3.76 -21.58 6.19
C SER A 143 -4.03 -22.70 5.18
N MET A 144 -4.79 -23.71 5.60
CA MET A 144 -5.26 -24.78 4.71
C MET A 144 -6.42 -24.35 3.82
N ILE A 145 -6.94 -23.14 4.03
CA ILE A 145 -8.08 -22.58 3.29
C ILE A 145 -7.52 -21.51 2.37
N ASP A 146 -7.67 -21.70 1.07
CA ASP A 146 -7.46 -20.65 0.08
C ASP A 146 -8.48 -19.53 0.33
N ASP A 147 -8.04 -18.47 0.96
CA ASP A 147 -8.85 -17.27 1.19
C ASP A 147 -8.41 -16.22 0.15
N GLU A 148 -9.24 -15.97 -0.85
CA GLU A 148 -9.00 -14.94 -1.87
C GLU A 148 -8.74 -13.54 -1.26
N LEU A 149 -9.13 -13.34 -0.01
CA LEU A 149 -8.88 -12.09 0.72
C LEU A 149 -7.46 -12.02 1.26
N ALA A 150 -6.79 -13.15 1.38
CA ALA A 150 -5.46 -13.28 1.96
C ALA A 150 -4.40 -12.53 1.16
N ASP A 151 -4.49 -12.56 -0.17
CA ASP A 151 -3.51 -11.98 -1.09
C ASP A 151 -3.76 -10.49 -1.35
N ARG A 152 -4.91 -9.96 -0.98
CA ARG A 152 -5.26 -8.54 -1.24
C ARG A 152 -4.29 -7.54 -0.61
N PRO A 153 -3.81 -7.69 0.63
CA PRO A 153 -2.85 -6.75 1.22
C PRO A 153 -1.49 -6.79 0.52
N GLU A 154 -1.05 -7.96 0.08
CA GLU A 154 0.21 -8.12 -0.65
C GLU A 154 0.12 -7.50 -2.05
N ASN A 155 -0.97 -7.72 -2.76
CA ASN A 155 -1.24 -7.08 -4.04
C ASN A 155 -1.36 -5.56 -3.92
N LEU A 156 -1.95 -5.06 -2.83
CA LEU A 156 -1.98 -3.63 -2.52
C LEU A 156 -0.57 -3.08 -2.33
N ALA A 157 0.29 -3.77 -1.57
CA ALA A 157 1.66 -3.34 -1.33
C ALA A 157 2.49 -3.31 -2.62
N LYS A 158 2.33 -4.30 -3.51
CA LYS A 158 3.00 -4.36 -4.82
C LYS A 158 2.70 -3.15 -5.70
N ASN A 159 1.49 -2.60 -5.63
CA ASN A 159 1.11 -1.41 -6.40
C ASN A 159 1.89 -0.15 -6.01
N PHE A 160 2.55 -0.16 -4.86
CA PHE A 160 3.35 0.94 -4.34
C PHE A 160 4.85 0.62 -4.25
N GLU A 161 5.34 -0.40 -4.94
CA GLU A 161 6.76 -0.76 -4.92
C GLU A 161 7.65 0.27 -5.62
N THR A 162 7.14 0.93 -6.66
CA THR A 162 7.89 1.90 -7.45
C THR A 162 7.19 3.24 -7.52
N MET A 163 7.97 4.30 -7.40
CA MET A 163 7.53 5.69 -7.61
C MET A 163 7.92 6.14 -9.00
N ARG A 164 6.96 6.68 -9.73
CA ARG A 164 7.14 7.26 -11.06
C ARG A 164 7.20 8.78 -11.00
N ASP A 165 7.79 9.36 -12.04
CA ASP A 165 7.92 10.81 -12.20
C ASP A 165 8.60 11.48 -11.00
N VAL A 166 9.64 10.85 -10.49
CA VAL A 166 10.49 11.38 -9.41
C VAL A 166 11.87 11.72 -9.93
N PRO A 167 12.60 12.65 -9.28
CA PRO A 167 13.94 13.03 -9.68
C PRO A 167 14.88 11.83 -9.72
N LEU A 168 15.49 11.61 -10.87
CA LEU A 168 16.55 10.63 -11.07
C LEU A 168 17.85 11.38 -11.34
N GLY A 169 18.89 11.01 -10.64
CA GLY A 169 20.18 11.70 -10.79
C GLY A 169 21.36 10.80 -10.47
N VAL A 170 22.52 11.41 -10.44
CA VAL A 170 23.80 10.78 -10.16
C VAL A 170 24.54 11.58 -9.09
N ASN A 171 25.19 10.89 -8.16
CA ASN A 171 26.09 11.50 -7.21
C ASN A 171 27.51 11.53 -7.82
N LEU A 172 27.99 12.71 -8.23
CA LEU A 172 29.33 12.87 -8.82
C LEU A 172 30.45 12.62 -7.81
N GLY A 173 30.17 12.71 -6.51
CA GLY A 173 31.13 12.41 -5.46
C GLY A 173 31.43 10.91 -5.29
N GLU A 174 30.52 10.05 -5.74
CA GLU A 174 30.70 8.60 -5.70
C GLU A 174 31.44 8.06 -6.95
N HIS A 175 31.57 8.88 -7.99
CA HIS A 175 32.14 8.49 -9.26
C HIS A 175 33.34 9.41 -9.64
N SER A 176 34.51 8.83 -9.92
CA SER A 176 35.68 9.59 -10.32
C SER A 176 35.53 10.18 -11.73
N VAL A 177 34.75 9.56 -12.59
CA VAL A 177 34.49 9.99 -13.97
C VAL A 177 33.04 9.66 -14.33
N VAL A 178 32.36 10.64 -14.90
CA VAL A 178 30.99 10.48 -15.44
C VAL A 178 31.02 10.91 -16.91
N GLY A 179 30.65 10.02 -17.81
CA GLY A 179 30.56 10.26 -19.24
C GLY A 179 29.11 10.46 -19.69
N VAL A 180 28.86 11.51 -20.46
CA VAL A 180 27.57 11.73 -21.13
C VAL A 180 27.69 11.28 -22.57
N LEU A 181 27.00 10.19 -22.91
CA LEU A 181 27.01 9.64 -24.27
C LEU A 181 25.66 9.95 -24.92
N THR A 182 25.71 10.69 -26.00
CA THR A 182 24.55 10.95 -26.85
C THR A 182 24.80 10.38 -28.21
N GLY A 183 23.89 9.66 -28.81
CA GLY A 183 24.07 9.07 -30.15
C GLY A 183 24.44 10.14 -31.19
N SER A 184 23.54 10.49 -32.07
CA SER A 184 23.77 11.51 -33.12
C SER A 184 23.51 12.95 -32.65
N ASP A 185 22.89 13.15 -31.52
CA ASP A 185 22.54 14.49 -31.01
C ASP A 185 23.56 15.01 -30.00
N ARG A 186 24.59 15.73 -30.54
CA ARG A 186 25.61 16.37 -29.73
C ARG A 186 25.03 17.47 -28.82
N ASN A 187 23.99 18.17 -29.25
CA ASN A 187 23.38 19.25 -28.47
C ASN A 187 22.72 18.73 -27.19
N ALA A 188 22.19 17.52 -27.19
CA ALA A 188 21.67 16.89 -26.00
C ALA A 188 22.73 16.70 -24.90
N ALA A 189 23.98 16.31 -25.28
CA ALA A 189 25.09 16.21 -24.32
C ALA A 189 25.48 17.57 -23.74
N LEU A 190 25.60 18.59 -24.60
CA LEU A 190 25.92 19.95 -24.15
C LEU A 190 24.83 20.50 -23.20
N ASN A 191 23.57 20.33 -23.56
CA ASN A 191 22.47 20.76 -22.73
C ASN A 191 22.47 20.03 -21.38
N MET A 192 22.73 18.72 -21.37
CA MET A 192 22.83 17.96 -20.10
C MET A 192 23.99 18.51 -19.24
N SER A 193 25.15 18.80 -19.84
CA SER A 193 26.29 19.36 -19.12
C SER A 193 25.96 20.76 -18.55
N ARG A 194 25.28 21.61 -19.30
CA ARG A 194 24.79 22.92 -18.84
C ARG A 194 23.79 22.78 -17.65
N VAL A 195 22.88 21.84 -17.75
CA VAL A 195 21.92 21.53 -16.67
C VAL A 195 22.64 21.09 -15.39
N MET A 196 23.66 20.23 -15.52
CA MET A 196 24.46 19.79 -14.37
C MET A 196 25.24 20.95 -13.75
N ILE A 197 25.88 21.79 -14.56
CA ILE A 197 26.62 22.98 -14.11
C ILE A 197 25.69 23.96 -13.39
N ALA A 198 24.51 24.26 -13.96
CA ALA A 198 23.54 25.17 -13.37
C ALA A 198 23.05 24.68 -12.00
N GLN A 199 22.77 23.37 -11.88
CA GLN A 199 22.38 22.79 -10.60
C GLN A 199 23.49 22.85 -9.56
N LEU A 200 24.73 22.51 -9.93
CA LEU A 200 25.89 22.58 -9.01
C LEU A 200 26.12 24.02 -8.54
N ALA A 201 26.11 24.98 -9.45
CA ALA A 201 26.31 26.39 -9.11
C ALA A 201 25.22 26.96 -8.21
N ALA A 202 23.97 26.52 -8.41
CA ALA A 202 22.83 26.98 -7.61
C ALA A 202 22.80 26.36 -6.22
N THR A 203 23.11 25.06 -6.11
CA THR A 203 22.91 24.29 -4.87
C THR A 203 24.14 24.15 -3.99
N HIS A 204 25.36 24.41 -4.53
CA HIS A 204 26.61 24.28 -3.79
C HIS A 204 27.32 25.62 -3.66
N SER A 205 27.93 25.85 -2.50
CA SER A 205 28.74 27.03 -2.27
C SER A 205 30.01 27.05 -3.12
N PRO A 206 30.43 28.20 -3.68
CA PRO A 206 31.70 28.35 -4.36
C PRO A 206 32.92 28.04 -3.48
N ALA A 207 32.77 28.05 -2.16
CA ALA A 207 33.79 27.63 -1.21
C ALA A 207 34.01 26.11 -1.21
N ASP A 208 32.95 25.34 -1.47
CA ASP A 208 32.99 23.89 -1.43
C ASP A 208 33.25 23.24 -2.81
N VAL A 209 32.70 23.84 -3.87
CA VAL A 209 32.78 23.30 -5.23
C VAL A 209 33.32 24.37 -6.18
N LYS A 210 34.32 23.98 -6.95
CA LYS A 210 34.87 24.78 -8.06
C LYS A 210 34.69 24.04 -9.39
N LEU A 211 34.13 24.73 -10.36
CA LEU A 211 33.89 24.20 -11.69
C LEU A 211 35.00 24.68 -12.63
N VAL A 212 35.61 23.75 -13.35
CA VAL A 212 36.62 24.04 -14.38
C VAL A 212 36.13 23.43 -15.67
N ALA A 213 35.97 24.25 -16.70
CA ALA A 213 35.59 23.80 -18.03
C ALA A 213 36.86 23.74 -18.91
N LEU A 214 37.06 22.58 -19.53
CA LEU A 214 38.10 22.39 -20.56
C LEU A 214 37.39 22.19 -21.89
N TYR A 215 37.64 23.08 -22.83
CA TYR A 215 37.02 23.04 -24.16
C TYR A 215 38.01 23.47 -25.23
N ASP A 216 37.72 23.06 -26.47
CA ASP A 216 38.50 23.51 -27.64
C ASP A 216 37.99 24.88 -28.10
N GLU A 217 38.84 25.91 -28.02
CA GLU A 217 38.49 27.29 -28.39
C GLU A 217 38.10 27.44 -29.88
N ASN A 218 38.55 26.52 -30.74
CA ASN A 218 38.20 26.50 -32.16
C ASN A 218 36.88 25.77 -32.46
N SER A 219 36.24 25.20 -31.46
CA SER A 219 34.94 24.54 -31.66
C SER A 219 33.83 25.58 -31.87
N GLU A 220 32.88 25.28 -32.74
CA GLU A 220 31.72 26.14 -33.00
C GLU A 220 30.91 26.44 -31.71
N HIS A 221 31.06 25.60 -30.70
CA HIS A 221 30.33 25.70 -29.43
C HIS A 221 31.08 26.40 -28.31
N ALA A 222 32.28 26.88 -28.57
CA ALA A 222 33.11 27.59 -27.58
C ALA A 222 32.53 28.96 -27.16
N ARG A 223 31.60 29.50 -27.97
CA ARG A 223 30.99 30.84 -27.76
C ARG A 223 29.57 30.82 -27.21
N GLU A 224 28.99 29.64 -27.05
CA GLU A 224 27.64 29.46 -26.45
C GLU A 224 27.71 29.14 -24.95
#